data_a451388c0ba693338e7dca29489dd2e4
#
_entry.id   a451388c0ba693338e7dca29489dd2e4
#
_cell.length_a   1.000
_cell.length_b   1.000
_cell.length_c   1.000
_cell.angle_alpha   90.00
_cell.angle_beta   90.00
_cell.angle_gamma   90.00
#
_symmetry.space_group_name_H-M   'P 1'
#
loop_
_entity.id
_entity.type
_entity.pdbx_description
1 polymer ?
#
loop_
_entity_poly.entity_id
_entity_poly.type
_entity_poly.pdbx_seq_one_letter_code
_entity_poly.pdbx_strand_id
1 'polypeptide(L)'
;MDKIKVATIGLCAAAIVSCGNNTGNGALIGAGGGALVGAIIGKVAGNTAVGAALGAAVGTGALIGKHMDKVKAEAEAELNNAKVEEVTDANGLKAVKITFDSGLLFQTSSADLSQASKTNLTDLANLMKKYNTCAIDVYGHTDNQGWRNCTAAESDNKNMALSESRAQSVVNFMKSNGVTASQFKNITGKGSTAPVASNETKQGQQQNRRVEIYMYASEEMVKEAQQGTLK
;
A
#
# COMPACT_ATOMS: atom_id res chain seq x y z
N MET A 1 -6.12 69.84 10.01
CA MET A 1 -5.19 69.69 8.86
C MET A 1 -4.11 68.74 9.29
N ASP A 2 -4.35 67.45 9.17
CA ASP A 2 -3.31 66.46 9.39
C ASP A 2 -3.52 65.27 8.47
N LYS A 3 -2.49 64.97 7.71
CA LYS A 3 -2.47 64.00 6.60
C LYS A 3 -2.29 62.61 7.12
N ILE A 4 -3.26 61.73 6.93
CA ILE A 4 -3.15 60.30 7.20
C ILE A 4 -2.34 59.66 6.08
N LYS A 5 -1.19 59.12 6.46
CA LYS A 5 -0.34 58.31 5.57
C LYS A 5 -0.86 56.88 5.59
N VAL A 6 -1.38 56.39 4.46
CA VAL A 6 -1.68 54.98 4.23
C VAL A 6 -0.40 54.26 3.87
N ALA A 7 0.02 53.32 4.69
CA ALA A 7 1.14 52.45 4.41
C ALA A 7 0.64 51.23 3.67
N THR A 8 1.01 51.10 2.41
CA THR A 8 0.75 49.92 1.57
C THR A 8 1.80 48.85 1.93
N ILE A 9 1.38 47.75 2.54
CA ILE A 9 2.20 46.57 2.77
C ILE A 9 2.17 45.76 1.49
N GLY A 10 3.28 45.76 0.76
CA GLY A 10 3.50 44.91 -0.40
C GLY A 10 3.76 43.46 0.02
N LEU A 11 2.88 42.57 -0.41
CA LEU A 11 3.04 41.14 -0.25
C LEU A 11 4.00 40.61 -1.35
N CYS A 12 5.26 40.40 -1.03
CA CYS A 12 6.20 39.72 -1.93
C CYS A 12 5.96 38.21 -1.91
N ALA A 13 5.32 37.70 -2.93
CA ALA A 13 5.30 36.28 -3.22
C ALA A 13 6.64 35.87 -3.82
N ALA A 14 7.48 35.23 -3.04
CA ALA A 14 8.70 34.61 -3.53
C ALA A 14 8.34 33.21 -4.09
N ALA A 15 8.28 33.09 -5.39
CA ALA A 15 8.25 31.81 -6.08
C ALA A 15 9.66 31.21 -6.06
N ILE A 16 9.88 30.18 -5.26
CA ILE A 16 11.11 29.39 -5.34
C ILE A 16 10.90 28.27 -6.36
N VAL A 17 11.37 28.51 -7.59
CA VAL A 17 11.57 27.46 -8.57
C VAL A 17 12.91 26.81 -8.23
N SER A 18 12.88 25.62 -7.64
CA SER A 18 14.04 24.77 -7.48
C SER A 18 14.02 23.69 -8.54
N CYS A 19 14.75 23.93 -9.61
CA CYS A 19 15.22 22.86 -10.50
C CYS A 19 16.44 22.21 -9.84
N GLY A 20 16.31 20.95 -9.49
CA GLY A 20 17.44 20.18 -8.97
C GLY A 20 17.15 18.70 -9.07
N ASN A 21 17.70 18.04 -10.11
CA ASN A 21 17.86 16.59 -10.14
C ASN A 21 18.67 16.16 -8.92
N ASN A 22 18.10 15.32 -8.05
CA ASN A 22 18.90 14.28 -7.41
C ASN A 22 18.04 13.19 -6.77
N THR A 23 18.38 11.96 -7.06
CA THR A 23 18.02 10.73 -6.38
C THR A 23 18.37 10.83 -4.89
N GLY A 24 17.38 10.84 -4.01
CA GLY A 24 17.64 10.84 -2.57
C GLY A 24 16.36 11.09 -1.76
N ASN A 25 16.07 10.20 -0.84
CA ASN A 25 15.03 10.22 0.16
C ASN A 25 14.58 11.63 0.59
N GLY A 26 13.47 12.11 0.08
CA GLY A 26 12.87 13.38 0.47
C GLY A 26 11.60 13.15 1.28
N ALA A 27 11.71 13.24 2.59
CA ALA A 27 10.55 13.35 3.46
C ALA A 27 9.88 14.71 3.21
N LEU A 28 8.70 14.73 2.62
CA LEU A 28 7.85 15.93 2.56
C LEU A 28 7.07 16.03 3.88
N ILE A 29 7.56 16.89 4.76
CA ILE A 29 6.82 17.30 5.95
C ILE A 29 5.85 18.38 5.51
N GLY A 30 4.59 18.01 5.31
CA GLY A 30 3.47 18.94 5.17
C GLY A 30 2.97 19.35 6.58
N ALA A 31 3.06 20.65 6.91
CA ALA A 31 2.59 21.19 8.16
C ALA A 31 1.04 21.15 8.24
N GLY A 32 0.50 20.35 9.17
CA GLY A 32 -0.93 20.31 9.49
C GLY A 32 -1.22 19.22 10.50
N GLY A 33 -1.17 19.57 11.78
CA GLY A 33 -1.47 18.87 13.01
C GLY A 33 -2.04 17.44 12.99
N GLY A 34 -1.22 16.48 13.37
CA GLY A 34 -1.59 15.11 13.65
C GLY A 34 -0.40 14.20 13.36
N ALA A 35 0.28 13.72 14.39
CA ALA A 35 1.36 12.76 14.22
C ALA A 35 0.80 11.42 13.72
N LEU A 36 0.55 11.32 12.40
CA LEU A 36 0.34 10.05 11.73
C LEU A 36 1.72 9.50 11.40
N VAL A 37 2.13 8.47 12.10
CA VAL A 37 3.23 7.61 11.70
C VAL A 37 2.75 6.80 10.49
N GLY A 38 2.52 7.50 9.39
CA GLY A 38 2.21 6.88 8.11
C GLY A 38 3.51 6.42 7.48
N ALA A 39 3.76 5.13 7.47
CA ALA A 39 4.79 4.59 6.60
C ALA A 39 4.44 5.00 5.16
N ILE A 40 5.26 5.86 4.56
CA ILE A 40 5.18 6.12 3.13
C ILE A 40 5.51 4.80 2.46
N ILE A 41 4.52 4.22 1.80
CA ILE A 41 4.75 3.02 0.99
C ILE A 41 5.75 3.44 -0.09
N GLY A 42 7.01 3.01 0.07
CA GLY A 42 8.03 3.26 -0.93
C GLY A 42 7.57 2.69 -2.26
N LYS A 43 7.19 3.56 -3.19
CA LYS A 43 6.71 3.25 -4.53
C LYS A 43 5.61 2.17 -4.57
N VAL A 44 4.50 2.36 -3.89
CA VAL A 44 3.23 1.99 -4.50
C VAL A 44 3.19 2.84 -5.75
N ALA A 45 3.19 2.23 -6.91
CA ALA A 45 3.22 2.93 -8.18
C ALA A 45 1.98 3.83 -8.22
N GLY A 46 2.14 5.04 -7.67
CA GLY A 46 1.11 6.06 -7.78
C GLY A 46 0.89 6.28 -9.27
N ASN A 47 -0.28 5.92 -9.75
CA ASN A 47 -0.65 6.21 -11.11
C ASN A 47 -0.55 7.73 -11.27
N THR A 48 0.34 8.21 -12.12
CA THR A 48 0.54 9.64 -12.40
C THR A 48 -0.76 10.31 -12.84
N ALA A 49 -1.70 9.55 -13.41
CA ALA A 49 -3.04 10.02 -13.76
C ALA A 49 -3.88 10.37 -12.52
N VAL A 50 -3.75 9.63 -11.42
CA VAL A 50 -4.43 9.92 -10.15
C VAL A 50 -3.90 11.22 -9.55
N GLY A 51 -2.58 11.41 -9.53
CA GLY A 51 -1.96 12.64 -9.02
C GLY A 51 -2.36 13.89 -9.79
N ALA A 52 -2.45 13.81 -11.12
CA ALA A 52 -2.90 14.91 -11.96
C ALA A 52 -4.40 15.23 -11.78
N ALA A 53 -5.23 14.21 -11.57
CA ALA A 53 -6.68 14.37 -11.35
C ALA A 53 -7.00 15.03 -10.00
N LEU A 54 -6.21 14.76 -8.96
CA LEU A 54 -6.43 15.33 -7.61
C LEU A 54 -6.18 16.84 -7.54
N GLY A 55 -5.30 17.38 -8.40
CA GLY A 55 -5.01 18.81 -8.46
C GLY A 55 -6.19 19.69 -8.93
N ALA A 56 -7.24 19.09 -9.49
CA ALA A 56 -8.33 19.80 -10.16
C ALA A 56 -9.63 19.94 -9.34
N ALA A 57 -9.84 19.19 -8.26
CA ALA A 57 -11.11 19.20 -7.54
C ALA A 57 -10.93 19.26 -6.00
N VAL A 58 -11.35 20.38 -5.45
CA VAL A 58 -11.44 20.60 -3.98
C VAL A 58 -12.47 19.61 -3.40
N GLY A 59 -12.04 18.79 -2.43
CA GLY A 59 -12.92 17.84 -1.74
C GLY A 59 -12.82 16.37 -2.18
N THR A 60 -12.29 16.07 -3.37
CA THR A 60 -12.12 14.68 -3.86
C THR A 60 -11.31 13.81 -2.89
N GLY A 61 -10.21 14.33 -2.37
CA GLY A 61 -9.38 13.61 -1.39
C GLY A 61 -10.12 13.28 -0.09
N ALA A 62 -11.03 14.15 0.38
CA ALA A 62 -11.83 13.89 1.58
C ALA A 62 -12.87 12.79 1.35
N LEU A 63 -13.48 12.72 0.15
CA LEU A 63 -14.41 11.64 -0.20
C LEU A 63 -13.68 10.29 -0.29
N ILE A 64 -12.55 10.26 -0.96
CA ILE A 64 -11.70 9.06 -1.04
C ILE A 64 -11.26 8.66 0.37
N GLY A 65 -10.82 9.61 1.21
CA GLY A 65 -10.42 9.35 2.59
C GLY A 65 -11.52 8.66 3.39
N LYS A 66 -12.76 9.18 3.34
CA LYS A 66 -13.92 8.57 4.00
C LYS A 66 -14.24 7.17 3.47
N HIS A 67 -14.10 6.96 2.15
CA HIS A 67 -14.30 5.65 1.54
C HIS A 67 -13.22 4.66 2.03
N MET A 68 -11.97 5.06 2.08
CA MET A 68 -10.87 4.22 2.59
C MET A 68 -10.98 3.96 4.11
N ASP A 69 -11.56 4.88 4.88
CA ASP A 69 -11.88 4.65 6.30
C ASP A 69 -12.91 3.51 6.47
N LYS A 70 -13.92 3.41 5.58
CA LYS A 70 -14.86 2.28 5.55
C LYS A 70 -14.16 0.97 5.18
N VAL A 71 -13.30 0.99 4.12
CA VAL A 71 -12.51 -0.18 3.72
C VAL A 71 -11.70 -0.71 4.90
N LYS A 72 -11.01 0.20 5.61
CA LYS A 72 -10.21 -0.16 6.78
C LYS A 72 -11.06 -0.76 7.89
N ALA A 73 -12.15 -0.09 8.26
CA ALA A 73 -13.03 -0.55 9.36
C ALA A 73 -13.64 -1.95 9.08
N GLU A 74 -14.06 -2.20 7.84
CA GLU A 74 -14.56 -3.51 7.45
C GLU A 74 -13.46 -4.56 7.37
N ALA A 75 -12.28 -4.21 6.86
CA ALA A 75 -11.13 -5.11 6.88
C ALA A 75 -10.75 -5.52 8.31
N GLU A 76 -10.74 -4.57 9.26
CA GLU A 76 -10.50 -4.84 10.69
C GLU A 76 -11.58 -5.73 11.32
N ALA A 77 -12.84 -5.61 10.89
CA ALA A 77 -13.95 -6.39 11.41
C ALA A 77 -14.01 -7.83 10.84
N GLU A 78 -13.67 -8.00 9.56
CA GLU A 78 -13.86 -9.26 8.84
C GLU A 78 -12.59 -10.14 8.81
N LEU A 79 -11.38 -9.55 8.88
CA LEU A 79 -10.12 -10.26 8.71
C LEU A 79 -9.45 -10.60 10.05
N ASN A 80 -9.85 -11.70 10.66
CA ASN A 80 -9.41 -12.09 12.01
C ASN A 80 -7.91 -12.42 12.17
N ASN A 81 -7.20 -12.73 11.08
CA ASN A 81 -5.80 -13.17 11.11
C ASN A 81 -4.89 -12.29 10.25
N ALA A 82 -5.29 -11.05 10.03
CA ALA A 82 -4.52 -10.06 9.31
C ALA A 82 -4.26 -8.84 10.21
N LYS A 83 -3.12 -8.20 10.00
CA LYS A 83 -2.86 -6.86 10.54
C LYS A 83 -3.34 -5.85 9.50
N VAL A 84 -4.26 -4.98 9.88
CA VAL A 84 -4.79 -3.91 9.02
C VAL A 84 -4.25 -2.56 9.51
N GLU A 85 -3.70 -1.78 8.60
CA GLU A 85 -3.06 -0.49 8.90
C GLU A 85 -3.50 0.55 7.87
N GLU A 86 -3.74 1.78 8.34
CA GLU A 86 -3.86 2.94 7.45
C GLU A 86 -2.46 3.36 7.00
N VAL A 87 -2.31 3.61 5.72
CA VAL A 87 -1.09 4.10 5.11
C VAL A 87 -1.43 5.19 4.10
N THR A 88 -0.41 5.88 3.61
CA THR A 88 -0.60 6.94 2.59
C THR A 88 0.05 6.48 1.28
N ASP A 89 -0.66 6.61 0.17
CA ASP A 89 -0.12 6.31 -1.15
C ASP A 89 0.84 7.40 -1.66
N ALA A 90 1.44 7.18 -2.82
CA ALA A 90 2.39 8.14 -3.42
C ALA A 90 1.74 9.49 -3.81
N ASN A 91 0.42 9.57 -3.87
CA ASN A 91 -0.34 10.78 -4.17
C ASN A 91 -0.83 11.51 -2.89
N GLY A 92 -0.46 11.00 -1.71
CA GLY A 92 -0.91 11.54 -0.43
C GLY A 92 -2.33 11.13 -0.02
N LEU A 93 -2.93 10.16 -0.71
CA LEU A 93 -4.26 9.64 -0.37
C LEU A 93 -4.17 8.51 0.65
N LYS A 94 -5.22 8.38 1.47
CA LYS A 94 -5.37 7.22 2.35
C LYS A 94 -5.43 5.92 1.55
N ALA A 95 -4.73 4.91 2.06
CA ALA A 95 -4.74 3.56 1.57
C ALA A 95 -4.79 2.58 2.74
N VAL A 96 -5.17 1.35 2.51
CA VAL A 96 -5.25 0.30 3.52
C VAL A 96 -4.21 -0.76 3.21
N LYS A 97 -3.34 -1.04 4.18
CA LYS A 97 -2.38 -2.13 4.13
C LYS A 97 -2.90 -3.29 4.97
N ILE A 98 -2.98 -4.46 4.37
CA ILE A 98 -3.38 -5.71 5.00
C ILE A 98 -2.19 -6.65 4.95
N THR A 99 -1.73 -7.12 6.12
CA THR A 99 -0.57 -7.99 6.24
C THR A 99 -0.97 -9.34 6.82
N PHE A 100 -0.62 -10.41 6.11
CA PHE A 100 -0.75 -11.79 6.58
C PHE A 100 0.62 -12.40 6.85
N ASP A 101 0.74 -13.15 7.96
CA ASP A 101 1.90 -14.03 8.19
C ASP A 101 1.90 -15.14 7.14
N SER A 102 3.04 -15.35 6.47
CA SER A 102 3.17 -16.42 5.46
C SER A 102 2.99 -17.81 6.07
N GLY A 103 3.29 -17.99 7.36
CA GLY A 103 3.08 -19.26 8.05
C GLY A 103 1.61 -19.63 8.19
N LEU A 104 0.71 -18.62 8.19
CA LEU A 104 -0.74 -18.84 8.15
C LEU A 104 -1.21 -19.20 6.73
N LEU A 105 -0.59 -18.60 5.72
CA LEU A 105 -1.03 -18.75 4.33
C LEU A 105 -0.48 -20.02 3.66
N PHE A 106 0.79 -20.35 3.93
CA PHE A 106 1.53 -21.35 3.17
C PHE A 106 2.22 -22.37 4.08
N GLN A 107 2.49 -23.56 3.54
CA GLN A 107 3.40 -24.49 4.15
C GLN A 107 4.85 -23.99 4.03
N THR A 108 5.75 -24.52 4.85
CA THR A 108 7.17 -24.18 4.82
C THR A 108 7.76 -24.39 3.43
N SER A 109 8.50 -23.42 2.93
CA SER A 109 9.15 -23.43 1.61
C SER A 109 8.20 -23.70 0.42
N SER A 110 6.88 -23.53 0.59
CA SER A 110 5.86 -23.67 -0.45
C SER A 110 5.16 -22.35 -0.72
N ALA A 111 4.57 -22.24 -1.91
CA ALA A 111 3.60 -21.23 -2.30
C ALA A 111 2.17 -21.79 -2.40
N ASP A 112 1.96 -23.05 -2.00
CA ASP A 112 0.63 -23.66 -1.96
C ASP A 112 -0.15 -23.16 -0.75
N LEU A 113 -1.34 -22.63 -0.99
CA LEU A 113 -2.22 -22.13 0.05
C LEU A 113 -2.73 -23.27 0.93
N SER A 114 -2.61 -23.11 2.25
CA SER A 114 -3.18 -24.05 3.21
C SER A 114 -4.72 -24.02 3.18
N GLN A 115 -5.37 -25.08 3.61
CA GLN A 115 -6.84 -25.09 3.69
C GLN A 115 -7.35 -24.05 4.70
N ALA A 116 -6.63 -23.83 5.80
CA ALA A 116 -7.00 -22.83 6.81
C ALA A 116 -6.90 -21.40 6.28
N SER A 117 -5.95 -21.12 5.38
CA SER A 117 -5.79 -19.79 4.79
C SER A 117 -6.91 -19.44 3.81
N LYS A 118 -7.52 -20.43 3.16
CA LYS A 118 -8.56 -20.20 2.15
C LYS A 118 -9.80 -19.50 2.73
N THR A 119 -10.15 -19.76 3.98
CA THR A 119 -11.25 -19.05 4.66
C THR A 119 -10.93 -17.56 4.78
N ASN A 120 -9.78 -17.21 5.39
CA ASN A 120 -9.36 -15.81 5.55
C ASN A 120 -9.22 -15.08 4.21
N LEU A 121 -8.71 -15.78 3.19
CA LEU A 121 -8.58 -15.22 1.85
C LEU A 121 -9.93 -15.10 1.13
N THR A 122 -10.93 -15.90 1.48
CA THR A 122 -12.30 -15.75 0.95
C THR A 122 -12.95 -14.49 1.52
N ASP A 123 -12.77 -14.21 2.81
CA ASP A 123 -13.28 -12.99 3.42
C ASP A 123 -12.63 -11.76 2.78
N LEU A 124 -11.30 -11.80 2.58
CA LEU A 124 -10.60 -10.76 1.84
C LEU A 124 -11.11 -10.61 0.39
N ALA A 125 -11.38 -11.71 -0.31
CA ALA A 125 -11.93 -11.65 -1.67
C ALA A 125 -13.33 -11.01 -1.69
N ASN A 126 -14.16 -11.27 -0.68
CA ASN A 126 -15.47 -10.62 -0.54
C ASN A 126 -15.32 -9.11 -0.30
N LEU A 127 -14.41 -8.71 0.56
CA LEU A 127 -14.06 -7.30 0.78
C LEU A 127 -13.61 -6.62 -0.53
N MET A 128 -12.70 -7.23 -1.28
CA MET A 128 -12.21 -6.71 -2.56
C MET A 128 -13.31 -6.59 -3.62
N LYS A 129 -14.24 -7.54 -3.67
CA LYS A 129 -15.40 -7.47 -4.58
C LYS A 129 -16.35 -6.34 -4.22
N LYS A 130 -16.56 -6.09 -2.93
CA LYS A 130 -17.38 -4.99 -2.44
C LYS A 130 -16.77 -3.64 -2.78
N TYR A 131 -15.46 -3.51 -2.62
CA TYR A 131 -14.70 -2.30 -2.93
C TYR A 131 -13.97 -2.43 -4.28
N ASN A 132 -14.74 -2.70 -5.33
CA ASN A 132 -14.23 -3.04 -6.66
C ASN A 132 -13.55 -1.87 -7.39
N THR A 133 -13.73 -0.64 -6.93
CA THR A 133 -13.02 0.55 -7.42
C THR A 133 -11.65 0.76 -6.77
N CYS A 134 -11.26 -0.05 -5.78
CA CYS A 134 -9.90 -0.04 -5.25
C CYS A 134 -8.93 -0.69 -6.25
N ALA A 135 -7.76 -0.06 -6.42
CA ALA A 135 -6.59 -0.70 -6.99
C ALA A 135 -5.87 -1.53 -5.90
N ILE A 136 -5.24 -2.62 -6.30
CA ILE A 136 -4.64 -3.60 -5.39
C ILE A 136 -3.21 -3.92 -5.80
N ASP A 137 -2.28 -3.78 -4.86
CA ASP A 137 -0.91 -4.29 -4.99
C ASP A 137 -0.69 -5.44 -4.01
N VAL A 138 0.07 -6.46 -4.42
CA VAL A 138 0.39 -7.62 -3.59
C VAL A 138 1.90 -7.85 -3.59
N TYR A 139 2.49 -7.86 -2.40
CA TYR A 139 3.92 -8.07 -2.20
C TYR A 139 4.18 -9.28 -1.31
N GLY A 140 4.97 -10.24 -1.80
CA GLY A 140 5.46 -11.36 -1.03
C GLY A 140 6.83 -11.04 -0.42
N HIS A 141 7.08 -11.52 0.80
CA HIS A 141 8.36 -11.35 1.51
C HIS A 141 8.82 -12.66 2.13
N THR A 142 10.13 -12.80 2.30
CA THR A 142 10.78 -13.87 3.05
C THR A 142 11.63 -13.29 4.18
N ASP A 143 12.09 -14.14 5.08
CA ASP A 143 13.27 -13.85 5.88
C ASP A 143 14.55 -14.04 5.05
N ASN A 144 15.73 -13.84 5.66
CA ASN A 144 17.02 -14.02 5.03
C ASN A 144 17.62 -15.44 5.21
N GLN A 145 16.82 -16.42 5.60
CA GLN A 145 17.34 -17.76 5.77
C GLN A 145 17.81 -18.36 4.45
N GLY A 146 19.04 -18.87 4.47
CA GLY A 146 19.63 -19.54 3.33
C GLY A 146 18.96 -20.88 3.04
N TRP A 147 18.98 -21.28 1.80
CA TRP A 147 18.52 -22.58 1.35
C TRP A 147 19.64 -23.61 1.49
N ARG A 148 19.25 -24.84 1.85
CA ARG A 148 20.21 -25.94 2.02
C ARG A 148 21.00 -26.18 0.72
N ASN A 149 22.31 -26.36 0.84
CA ASN A 149 23.24 -26.58 -0.28
C ASN A 149 23.24 -25.48 -1.35
N CYS A 150 22.98 -24.24 -0.95
CA CYS A 150 23.01 -23.08 -1.82
C CYS A 150 23.99 -22.04 -1.29
N THR A 151 24.61 -21.31 -2.19
CA THR A 151 25.34 -20.08 -1.86
C THR A 151 24.38 -18.98 -1.39
N ALA A 152 24.90 -17.89 -0.83
CA ALA A 152 24.08 -16.74 -0.45
C ALA A 152 23.28 -16.19 -1.64
N ALA A 153 23.94 -15.98 -2.78
CA ALA A 153 23.30 -15.45 -3.99
C ALA A 153 22.20 -16.39 -4.55
N GLU A 154 22.44 -17.71 -4.53
CA GLU A 154 21.41 -18.68 -4.91
C GLU A 154 20.23 -18.68 -3.94
N SER A 155 20.49 -18.52 -2.64
CA SER A 155 19.44 -18.42 -1.62
C SER A 155 18.61 -17.16 -1.81
N ASP A 156 19.23 -16.03 -2.09
CA ASP A 156 18.52 -14.76 -2.35
C ASP A 156 17.62 -14.87 -3.59
N ASN A 157 18.13 -15.49 -4.67
CA ASN A 157 17.33 -15.74 -5.88
C ASN A 157 16.13 -16.67 -5.60
N LYS A 158 16.33 -17.74 -4.81
CA LYS A 158 15.24 -18.64 -4.41
C LYS A 158 14.22 -17.95 -3.51
N ASN A 159 14.66 -17.11 -2.57
CA ASN A 159 13.77 -16.32 -1.73
C ASN A 159 12.96 -15.31 -2.55
N MET A 160 13.58 -14.68 -3.56
CA MET A 160 12.90 -13.82 -4.49
C MET A 160 11.81 -14.59 -5.25
N ALA A 161 12.15 -15.72 -5.86
CA ALA A 161 11.22 -16.56 -6.60
C ALA A 161 10.09 -17.11 -5.72
N LEU A 162 10.39 -17.53 -4.48
CA LEU A 162 9.38 -18.02 -3.54
C LEU A 162 8.40 -16.91 -3.15
N SER A 163 8.90 -15.71 -2.87
CA SER A 163 8.05 -14.57 -2.51
C SER A 163 7.15 -14.13 -3.65
N GLU A 164 7.64 -14.14 -4.89
CA GLU A 164 6.87 -13.90 -6.11
C GLU A 164 5.75 -14.95 -6.28
N SER A 165 6.11 -16.23 -6.19
CA SER A 165 5.14 -17.33 -6.30
C SER A 165 4.05 -17.25 -5.24
N ARG A 166 4.37 -16.82 -4.00
CA ARG A 166 3.41 -16.62 -2.92
C ARG A 166 2.45 -15.48 -3.22
N ALA A 167 2.95 -14.32 -3.66
CA ALA A 167 2.10 -13.21 -4.09
C ALA A 167 1.15 -13.63 -5.22
N GLN A 168 1.68 -14.36 -6.20
CA GLN A 168 0.88 -14.85 -7.33
C GLN A 168 -0.18 -15.87 -6.89
N SER A 169 0.12 -16.77 -5.94
CA SER A 169 -0.85 -17.74 -5.41
C SER A 169 -2.03 -17.05 -4.72
N VAL A 170 -1.77 -16.01 -3.93
CA VAL A 170 -2.82 -15.19 -3.31
C VAL A 170 -3.68 -14.54 -4.39
N VAL A 171 -3.09 -13.89 -5.39
CA VAL A 171 -3.82 -13.23 -6.48
C VAL A 171 -4.64 -14.23 -7.29
N ASN A 172 -4.10 -15.39 -7.61
CA ASN A 172 -4.82 -16.44 -8.34
C ASN A 172 -6.05 -16.91 -7.54
N PHE A 173 -5.89 -17.09 -6.22
CA PHE A 173 -7.02 -17.44 -5.35
C PHE A 173 -8.08 -16.32 -5.32
N MET A 174 -7.68 -15.06 -5.20
CA MET A 174 -8.61 -13.92 -5.24
C MET A 174 -9.40 -13.89 -6.56
N LYS A 175 -8.71 -14.04 -7.70
CA LYS A 175 -9.35 -14.09 -9.02
C LYS A 175 -10.32 -15.27 -9.15
N SER A 176 -9.97 -16.45 -8.64
CA SER A 176 -10.86 -17.64 -8.66
C SER A 176 -12.10 -17.45 -7.76
N ASN A 177 -12.05 -16.53 -6.80
CA ASN A 177 -13.18 -16.13 -5.95
C ASN A 177 -13.91 -14.87 -6.45
N GLY A 178 -13.67 -14.48 -7.71
CA GLY A 178 -14.45 -13.46 -8.40
C GLY A 178 -13.92 -12.02 -8.23
N VAL A 179 -12.73 -11.83 -7.68
CA VAL A 179 -12.08 -10.50 -7.67
C VAL A 179 -11.66 -10.14 -9.10
N THR A 180 -12.01 -8.94 -9.54
CA THR A 180 -11.76 -8.49 -10.91
C THR A 180 -10.27 -8.34 -11.18
N ALA A 181 -9.79 -8.94 -12.26
CA ALA A 181 -8.36 -8.95 -12.59
C ALA A 181 -7.76 -7.55 -12.78
N SER A 182 -8.55 -6.58 -13.26
CA SER A 182 -8.12 -5.20 -13.47
C SER A 182 -7.84 -4.42 -12.18
N GLN A 183 -8.33 -4.89 -11.02
CA GLN A 183 -7.99 -4.29 -9.74
C GLN A 183 -6.51 -4.49 -9.38
N PHE A 184 -5.90 -5.63 -9.76
CA PHE A 184 -4.51 -5.92 -9.46
C PHE A 184 -3.56 -5.14 -10.38
N LYS A 185 -2.72 -4.30 -9.78
CA LYS A 185 -1.78 -3.43 -10.50
C LYS A 185 -0.35 -3.97 -10.41
N ASN A 186 0.12 -4.29 -9.21
CA ASN A 186 1.46 -4.82 -9.00
C ASN A 186 1.38 -6.12 -8.19
N ILE A 187 2.08 -7.14 -8.67
CA ILE A 187 2.24 -8.42 -8.00
C ILE A 187 3.74 -8.71 -8.01
N THR A 188 4.38 -8.67 -6.86
CA THR A 188 5.85 -8.69 -6.83
C THR A 188 6.40 -9.42 -5.61
N GLY A 189 7.38 -10.29 -5.82
CA GLY A 189 8.23 -10.81 -4.76
C GLY A 189 9.29 -9.79 -4.37
N LYS A 190 9.53 -9.68 -3.07
CA LYS A 190 10.57 -8.82 -2.49
C LYS A 190 11.71 -9.64 -1.86
N GLY A 191 11.56 -10.97 -1.81
CA GLY A 191 12.51 -11.81 -1.09
C GLY A 191 12.76 -11.28 0.33
N SER A 192 14.01 -11.25 0.73
CA SER A 192 14.47 -10.73 2.03
C SER A 192 14.88 -9.25 2.01
N THR A 193 14.66 -8.52 0.89
CA THR A 193 15.22 -7.17 0.68
C THR A 193 14.50 -6.06 1.46
N ALA A 194 13.32 -6.33 2.00
CA ALA A 194 12.50 -5.35 2.72
C ALA A 194 12.06 -5.90 4.09
N PRO A 195 12.98 -6.12 5.04
CA PRO A 195 12.65 -6.61 6.36
C PRO A 195 11.90 -5.57 7.19
N VAL A 196 10.94 -6.02 8.00
CA VAL A 196 10.20 -5.19 8.98
C VAL A 196 10.66 -5.44 10.41
N ALA A 197 11.47 -6.49 10.62
CA ALA A 197 12.07 -6.84 11.91
C ALA A 197 13.48 -7.43 11.70
N SER A 198 14.25 -7.57 12.78
CA SER A 198 15.59 -8.15 12.71
C SER A 198 15.53 -9.62 12.29
N ASN A 199 16.30 -9.97 11.27
CA ASN A 199 16.49 -11.37 10.84
C ASN A 199 17.39 -12.20 11.78
N GLU A 200 17.97 -11.61 12.81
CA GLU A 200 18.81 -12.30 13.80
C GLU A 200 17.97 -13.11 14.79
N THR A 201 16.70 -12.81 14.95
CA THR A 201 15.79 -13.49 15.86
C THR A 201 14.74 -14.31 15.12
N LYS A 202 14.35 -15.46 15.68
CA LYS A 202 13.26 -16.28 15.11
C LYS A 202 11.93 -15.53 14.99
N GLN A 203 11.63 -14.68 15.98
CA GLN A 203 10.44 -13.84 15.96
C GLN A 203 10.48 -12.81 14.83
N GLY A 204 11.62 -12.15 14.63
CA GLY A 204 11.76 -11.19 13.54
C GLY A 204 11.74 -11.86 12.16
N GLN A 205 12.37 -13.03 12.02
CA GLN A 205 12.26 -13.84 10.81
C GLN A 205 10.80 -14.19 10.49
N GLN A 206 10.00 -14.54 11.50
CA GLN A 206 8.57 -14.81 11.31
C GLN A 206 7.83 -13.56 10.81
N GLN A 207 8.09 -12.40 11.39
CA GLN A 207 7.48 -11.14 10.94
C GLN A 207 7.89 -10.76 9.50
N ASN A 208 9.11 -11.11 9.10
CA ASN A 208 9.60 -10.85 7.74
C ASN A 208 8.95 -11.79 6.71
N ARG A 209 8.60 -13.02 7.08
CA ARG A 209 7.82 -13.96 6.24
C ARG A 209 6.36 -13.55 6.20
N ARG A 210 5.98 -12.66 5.27
CA ARG A 210 4.64 -12.10 5.18
C ARG A 210 4.20 -11.87 3.74
N VAL A 211 2.90 -11.67 3.55
CA VAL A 211 2.32 -11.10 2.33
C VAL A 211 1.64 -9.79 2.71
N GLU A 212 1.97 -8.74 2.00
CA GLU A 212 1.36 -7.43 2.13
C GLU A 212 0.44 -7.17 0.95
N ILE A 213 -0.76 -6.69 1.25
CA ILE A 213 -1.77 -6.33 0.27
C ILE A 213 -2.14 -4.88 0.52
N TYR A 214 -2.06 -4.07 -0.51
CA TYR A 214 -2.41 -2.66 -0.44
C TYR A 214 -3.65 -2.41 -1.28
N MET A 215 -4.68 -1.83 -0.67
CA MET A 215 -5.87 -1.33 -1.34
C MET A 215 -5.82 0.20 -1.34
N TYR A 216 -5.91 0.81 -2.50
CA TYR A 216 -5.76 2.26 -2.67
C TYR A 216 -6.66 2.77 -3.80
N ALA A 217 -6.77 4.11 -3.93
CA ALA A 217 -7.64 4.73 -4.91
C ALA A 217 -7.18 4.43 -6.35
N SER A 218 -8.07 3.86 -7.16
CA SER A 218 -7.86 3.74 -8.60
C SER A 218 -8.26 5.04 -9.33
N GLU A 219 -7.95 5.14 -10.62
CA GLU A 219 -8.44 6.22 -11.48
C GLU A 219 -9.98 6.28 -11.52
N GLU A 220 -10.63 5.13 -11.49
CA GLU A 220 -12.08 5.01 -11.49
C GLU A 220 -12.67 5.61 -10.20
N MET A 221 -12.12 5.23 -9.03
CA MET A 221 -12.51 5.79 -7.74
C MET A 221 -12.35 7.33 -7.72
N VAL A 222 -11.26 7.84 -8.28
CA VAL A 222 -11.03 9.29 -8.35
C VAL A 222 -12.09 9.96 -9.23
N LYS A 223 -12.44 9.38 -10.38
CA LYS A 223 -13.51 9.90 -11.25
C LYS A 223 -14.87 9.88 -10.56
N GLU A 224 -15.22 8.81 -9.87
CA GLU A 224 -16.45 8.71 -9.09
C GLU A 224 -16.51 9.77 -7.97
N ALA A 225 -15.39 9.96 -7.26
CA ALA A 225 -15.30 10.99 -6.22
C ALA A 225 -15.46 12.42 -6.78
N GLN A 226 -14.89 12.69 -7.97
CA GLN A 226 -15.06 13.98 -8.66
C GLN A 226 -16.50 14.22 -9.12
N GLN A 227 -17.21 13.17 -9.50
CA GLN A 227 -18.61 13.22 -9.92
C GLN A 227 -19.60 13.19 -8.74
N GLY A 228 -19.10 12.99 -7.51
CA GLY A 228 -19.95 12.83 -6.32
C GLY A 228 -20.75 11.53 -6.29
N THR A 229 -20.33 10.51 -7.07
CA THR A 229 -21.00 9.21 -7.19
C THR A 229 -20.34 8.11 -6.36
N LEU A 230 -19.17 8.37 -5.77
CA LEU A 230 -18.46 7.43 -4.89
C LEU A 230 -19.30 7.13 -3.64
N LYS A 231 -19.59 5.84 -3.40
CA LYS A 231 -20.48 5.35 -2.32
C LYS A 231 -19.70 4.83 -1.12
#